data_a5edd423d6bcb42973001e7e6722eb11
#
_entry.id   a5edd423d6bcb42973001e7e6722eb11
#
_cell.length_a   1.000
_cell.length_b   1.000
_cell.length_c   1.000
_cell.angle_alpha   90.00
_cell.angle_beta   90.00
_cell.angle_gamma   90.00
#
_symmetry.space_group_name_H-M   'P 1'
#
loop_
_entity.id
_entity.type
_entity.pdbx_description
1 polymer ?
#
loop_
_entity_poly.entity_id
_entity_poly.type
_entity_poly.pdbx_seq_one_letter_code
_entity_poly.pdbx_strand_id
1 'polypeptide(L)'
;MKKIFLSLIVGLSLQSFTAAAVDFVQDAKPILEMNCLSCHGAKNAHENGEFDLTTRALAIKGGDHDTDLIPGDPEKSLVYKYTVLPADDKKIMPPKKHSKPLRKEETEVLRQWIAEGAKWPEGIVLTNVMKVDFVRDVQPILEKGGPLTPEAVAILKSWIDQGAVWPKDVKLGIDKELVIATDLHKKIIAASTEHAQADMKPFTETIAGSKTTFDLMPIPSGEFSMGTPASEPKRKADEGPQHKVKLDAFWMGKCEVTWDEYEMFMYAEEKKKAADGTYISDSADAVTRPTRPYVEMSFGMGKIGFPAISMTQHGANKYCQWLSAKTGHFYRLPTEAEWEYACRAGTTTTYSFGDDVAQLGEYAWFADNSDGKYQKVGKKKPNAWGLHDMHGNVMEWTLDGYGADFYKTLENITAENPWNKASTPYPHSARGGAWGSGPNDEFGNPEYLRSGARVASNKSWKQQDPQLPKSIWFLTDAQFLGFRVVRPLKVPSPEEMKNYWNSGVERE
;
A
#
# COMPACT_ATOMS: atom_id res chain seq x y z
N MET A 1 41.16 36.75 60.13
CA MET A 1 40.45 37.91 60.61
C MET A 1 38.97 37.75 60.25
N LYS A 2 38.09 38.01 61.14
CA LYS A 2 36.68 37.59 61.34
C LYS A 2 35.86 37.21 60.11
N LYS A 3 35.39 35.93 60.11
CA LYS A 3 34.30 35.41 59.28
C LYS A 3 32.96 35.86 59.85
N ILE A 4 32.11 36.44 59.00
CA ILE A 4 30.72 36.73 59.30
C ILE A 4 29.87 35.69 58.55
N PHE A 5 29.20 34.80 59.30
CA PHE A 5 28.20 33.89 58.80
C PHE A 5 26.88 34.64 58.75
N LEU A 6 26.26 34.73 57.56
CA LEU A 6 24.91 35.24 57.37
C LEU A 6 24.01 34.03 57.09
N SER A 7 23.21 33.66 58.07
CA SER A 7 22.17 32.61 57.90
C SER A 7 20.97 33.16 57.21
N LEU A 8 20.73 32.67 55.99
CA LEU A 8 19.50 32.93 55.25
C LEU A 8 18.46 31.88 55.60
N ILE A 9 17.45 32.27 56.35
CA ILE A 9 16.25 31.41 56.62
C ILE A 9 15.35 31.53 55.38
N VAL A 10 15.31 30.46 54.57
CA VAL A 10 14.35 30.32 53.51
C VAL A 10 13.04 29.78 54.10
N GLY A 11 12.07 30.65 54.28
CA GLY A 11 10.70 30.26 54.64
C GLY A 11 10.06 29.51 53.46
N LEU A 12 9.90 28.18 53.57
CA LEU A 12 9.05 27.41 52.70
C LEU A 12 7.58 27.77 52.98
N SER A 13 6.98 28.60 52.17
CA SER A 13 5.53 28.75 52.12
C SER A 13 4.95 27.49 51.46
N LEU A 14 4.33 26.61 52.22
CA LEU A 14 3.44 25.56 51.72
C LEU A 14 2.28 26.25 50.99
N GLN A 15 2.35 26.39 49.68
CA GLN A 15 1.18 26.66 48.87
C GLN A 15 0.35 25.38 48.83
N SER A 16 -0.76 25.41 49.55
CA SER A 16 -1.81 24.40 49.41
C SER A 16 -2.38 24.49 48.00
N PHE A 17 -2.00 23.55 47.14
CA PHE A 17 -2.70 23.37 45.88
C PHE A 17 -4.11 22.87 46.22
N THR A 18 -5.09 23.77 46.23
CA THR A 18 -6.49 23.36 46.17
C THR A 18 -6.72 22.73 44.83
N ALA A 19 -6.99 21.43 44.81
CA ALA A 19 -7.44 20.77 43.57
C ALA A 19 -8.68 21.52 43.07
N ALA A 20 -8.75 21.78 41.77
CA ALA A 20 -9.92 22.39 41.18
C ALA A 20 -11.13 21.47 41.40
N ALA A 21 -12.30 22.08 41.71
CA ALA A 21 -13.53 21.30 41.90
C ALA A 21 -13.85 20.52 40.61
N VAL A 22 -14.38 19.29 40.78
CA VAL A 22 -14.75 18.44 39.62
C VAL A 22 -15.97 19.02 38.92
N ASP A 23 -15.84 19.30 37.65
CA ASP A 23 -16.97 19.62 36.77
C ASP A 23 -17.67 18.33 36.36
N PHE A 24 -18.95 18.21 36.70
CA PHE A 24 -19.71 16.99 36.39
C PHE A 24 -19.75 16.69 34.89
N VAL A 25 -19.99 17.71 34.08
CA VAL A 25 -20.19 17.54 32.62
C VAL A 25 -18.89 17.19 31.92
N GLN A 26 -17.80 17.82 32.34
CA GLN A 26 -16.49 17.65 31.72
C GLN A 26 -15.74 16.43 32.25
N ASP A 27 -15.84 16.14 33.56
CA ASP A 27 -14.98 15.18 34.22
C ASP A 27 -15.71 13.88 34.60
N ALA A 28 -16.83 13.93 35.33
CA ALA A 28 -17.48 12.73 35.87
C ALA A 28 -18.46 12.08 34.88
N LYS A 29 -19.25 12.88 34.17
CA LYS A 29 -20.24 12.39 33.19
C LYS A 29 -19.64 11.44 32.17
N PRO A 30 -18.52 11.77 31.49
CA PRO A 30 -17.92 10.86 30.51
C PRO A 30 -17.51 9.51 31.10
N ILE A 31 -16.98 9.51 32.35
CA ILE A 31 -16.59 8.27 33.04
C ILE A 31 -17.82 7.38 33.28
N LEU A 32 -18.91 7.95 33.78
CA LEU A 32 -20.15 7.23 34.08
C LEU A 32 -20.80 6.69 32.79
N GLU A 33 -20.91 7.51 31.74
CA GLU A 33 -21.52 7.12 30.48
C GLU A 33 -20.75 6.00 29.78
N MET A 34 -19.42 6.09 29.76
CA MET A 34 -18.57 5.12 29.05
C MET A 34 -18.39 3.81 29.79
N ASN A 35 -18.40 3.82 31.13
CA ASN A 35 -17.97 2.66 31.90
C ASN A 35 -19.07 2.01 32.74
N CYS A 36 -20.15 2.74 33.06
CA CYS A 36 -21.17 2.26 33.98
C CYS A 36 -22.55 2.05 33.33
N LEU A 37 -22.92 2.92 32.39
CA LEU A 37 -24.28 3.00 31.89
C LEU A 37 -24.71 1.82 31.01
N SER A 38 -23.75 1.08 30.42
CA SER A 38 -24.05 -0.14 29.67
C SER A 38 -24.74 -1.22 30.54
N CYS A 39 -24.47 -1.24 31.87
CA CYS A 39 -25.07 -2.14 32.81
C CYS A 39 -26.08 -1.42 33.72
N HIS A 40 -25.78 -0.18 34.12
CA HIS A 40 -26.56 0.60 35.09
C HIS A 40 -27.40 1.70 34.42
N GLY A 41 -27.85 1.52 33.17
CA GLY A 41 -28.82 2.36 32.49
C GLY A 41 -30.25 1.81 32.59
N ALA A 42 -31.25 2.61 32.32
CA ALA A 42 -32.67 2.31 32.51
C ALA A 42 -33.15 0.93 32.00
N LYS A 43 -32.54 0.41 30.92
CA LYS A 43 -32.93 -0.90 30.33
C LYS A 43 -32.35 -2.09 31.09
N ASN A 44 -31.18 -1.95 31.71
CA ASN A 44 -30.39 -3.06 32.24
C ASN A 44 -30.18 -2.98 33.76
N ALA A 45 -30.63 -1.91 34.41
CA ALA A 45 -30.47 -1.70 35.86
C ALA A 45 -31.04 -2.85 36.69
N HIS A 46 -32.20 -3.36 36.30
CA HIS A 46 -32.89 -4.45 37.04
C HIS A 46 -32.13 -5.79 37.06
N GLU A 47 -31.27 -6.03 36.08
CA GLU A 47 -30.38 -7.21 36.01
C GLU A 47 -29.07 -6.98 36.77
N ASN A 48 -28.77 -5.71 37.14
CA ASN A 48 -27.51 -5.27 37.74
C ASN A 48 -27.74 -4.53 39.08
N GLY A 49 -28.52 -5.11 39.96
CA GLY A 49 -28.72 -4.61 41.33
C GLY A 49 -29.68 -3.45 41.40
N GLU A 50 -30.65 -3.31 40.49
CA GLU A 50 -31.66 -2.24 40.44
C GLU A 50 -31.07 -0.81 40.46
N PHE A 51 -29.76 -0.68 40.28
CA PHE A 51 -29.04 0.60 40.34
C PHE A 51 -29.06 1.31 38.96
N ASP A 52 -29.83 2.39 38.88
CA ASP A 52 -29.97 3.21 37.64
C ASP A 52 -29.21 4.53 37.78
N LEU A 53 -28.21 4.70 36.90
CA LEU A 53 -27.34 5.89 36.83
C LEU A 53 -27.82 6.90 35.78
N THR A 54 -28.99 6.77 35.19
CA THR A 54 -29.42 7.67 34.09
C THR A 54 -29.69 9.10 34.55
N THR A 55 -30.12 9.26 35.78
CA THR A 55 -30.37 10.59 36.39
C THR A 55 -29.85 10.66 37.80
N ARG A 56 -29.55 11.89 38.29
CA ARG A 56 -29.14 12.10 39.67
C ARG A 56 -30.12 11.51 40.70
N ALA A 57 -31.42 11.72 40.49
CA ALA A 57 -32.45 11.25 41.38
C ALA A 57 -32.46 9.72 41.52
N LEU A 58 -32.31 8.99 40.41
CA LEU A 58 -32.25 7.54 40.41
C LEU A 58 -30.93 7.04 41.01
N ALA A 59 -29.82 7.67 40.68
CA ALA A 59 -28.50 7.34 41.23
C ALA A 59 -28.44 7.48 42.79
N ILE A 60 -29.06 8.53 43.35
CA ILE A 60 -29.14 8.75 44.78
C ILE A 60 -30.17 7.83 45.44
N LYS A 61 -31.26 7.48 44.74
CA LYS A 61 -32.22 6.51 45.23
C LYS A 61 -31.56 5.15 45.52
N GLY A 62 -30.50 4.81 44.76
CA GLY A 62 -29.85 3.51 44.81
C GLY A 62 -30.68 2.39 44.20
N GLY A 63 -30.14 1.18 44.21
CA GLY A 63 -30.80 -0.03 43.78
C GLY A 63 -31.06 -0.98 44.98
N ASP A 64 -30.57 -2.21 44.88
CA ASP A 64 -30.65 -3.22 45.97
C ASP A 64 -29.89 -2.81 47.23
N HIS A 65 -29.03 -1.77 47.15
CA HIS A 65 -28.23 -1.24 48.25
C HIS A 65 -28.44 0.25 48.41
N ASP A 66 -28.89 0.69 49.59
CA ASP A 66 -29.05 2.13 49.93
C ASP A 66 -27.72 2.92 49.91
N THR A 67 -26.60 2.23 49.71
CA THR A 67 -25.23 2.80 49.71
C THR A 67 -24.60 2.87 48.32
N ASP A 68 -25.39 2.70 47.25
CA ASP A 68 -24.84 2.73 45.88
C ASP A 68 -24.17 4.06 45.55
N LEU A 69 -24.79 5.20 45.86
CA LEU A 69 -24.20 6.53 45.75
C LEU A 69 -24.58 7.40 46.94
N ILE A 70 -23.65 7.73 47.80
CA ILE A 70 -23.82 8.59 48.97
C ILE A 70 -23.09 9.92 48.73
N PRO A 71 -23.80 11.01 48.45
CA PRO A 71 -23.19 12.31 48.28
C PRO A 71 -22.39 12.75 49.49
N GLY A 72 -21.13 13.14 49.30
CA GLY A 72 -20.21 13.56 50.35
C GLY A 72 -19.38 12.43 50.99
N ASP A 73 -19.71 11.16 50.71
CA ASP A 73 -18.99 10.03 51.32
C ASP A 73 -18.57 8.97 50.29
N PRO A 74 -17.45 9.16 49.59
CA PRO A 74 -16.97 8.22 48.59
C PRO A 74 -16.61 6.85 49.18
N GLU A 75 -16.12 6.82 50.45
CA GLU A 75 -15.69 5.57 51.07
C GLU A 75 -16.86 4.66 51.46
N LYS A 76 -18.08 5.20 51.52
CA LYS A 76 -19.30 4.40 51.70
C LYS A 76 -20.05 4.17 50.38
N SER A 77 -19.78 4.92 49.34
CA SER A 77 -20.42 4.78 48.02
C SER A 77 -19.92 3.57 47.28
N LEU A 78 -20.78 2.58 46.99
CA LEU A 78 -20.41 1.35 46.30
C LEU A 78 -19.94 1.64 44.86
N VAL A 79 -20.52 2.65 44.19
CA VAL A 79 -20.10 3.09 42.84
C VAL A 79 -18.62 3.48 42.77
N TYR A 80 -18.04 3.98 43.89
CA TYR A 80 -16.60 4.23 43.97
C TYR A 80 -15.84 3.00 44.47
N LYS A 81 -16.29 2.41 45.58
CA LYS A 81 -15.58 1.28 46.24
C LYS A 81 -15.31 0.14 45.29
N TYR A 82 -16.26 -0.22 44.44
CA TYR A 82 -16.09 -1.33 43.50
C TYR A 82 -15.15 -0.99 42.34
N THR A 83 -14.91 0.28 42.03
CA THR A 83 -13.97 0.66 40.99
C THR A 83 -12.51 0.60 41.44
N VAL A 84 -12.22 0.60 42.73
CA VAL A 84 -10.86 0.57 43.32
C VAL A 84 -10.47 -0.79 43.89
N LEU A 85 -11.31 -1.80 43.76
CA LEU A 85 -10.99 -3.17 44.15
C LEU A 85 -9.82 -3.73 43.34
N PRO A 86 -9.09 -4.73 43.92
CA PRO A 86 -8.08 -5.47 43.15
C PRO A 86 -8.66 -6.01 41.87
N ALA A 87 -7.84 -5.99 40.81
CA ALA A 87 -8.30 -6.36 39.44
C ALA A 87 -8.80 -7.83 39.34
N ASP A 88 -8.52 -8.69 40.27
CA ASP A 88 -8.98 -10.09 40.37
C ASP A 88 -10.20 -10.26 41.29
N ASP A 89 -10.65 -9.21 41.94
CA ASP A 89 -11.87 -9.25 42.75
C ASP A 89 -13.10 -9.47 41.85
N LYS A 90 -14.02 -10.34 42.33
CA LYS A 90 -15.26 -10.65 41.60
C LYS A 90 -16.27 -9.48 41.55
N LYS A 91 -16.13 -8.53 42.48
CA LYS A 91 -16.99 -7.36 42.64
C LYS A 91 -16.43 -6.12 41.96
N ILE A 92 -15.26 -6.22 41.32
CA ILE A 92 -14.69 -5.06 40.63
C ILE A 92 -15.64 -4.55 39.54
N MET A 93 -15.79 -3.23 39.47
CA MET A 93 -16.57 -2.53 38.45
C MET A 93 -15.69 -1.59 37.62
N PRO A 94 -15.80 -1.59 36.29
CA PRO A 94 -16.60 -2.52 35.47
C PRO A 94 -16.02 -3.95 35.53
N PRO A 95 -16.88 -4.99 35.35
CA PRO A 95 -16.41 -6.38 35.33
C PRO A 95 -15.44 -6.64 34.16
N LYS A 96 -14.37 -7.40 34.41
CA LYS A 96 -13.32 -7.71 33.39
C LYS A 96 -13.85 -8.26 32.05
N LYS A 97 -14.94 -9.03 32.09
CA LYS A 97 -15.56 -9.59 30.89
C LYS A 97 -16.21 -8.53 29.96
N HIS A 98 -16.47 -7.34 30.51
CA HIS A 98 -17.16 -6.27 29.78
C HIS A 98 -16.24 -5.06 29.49
N SER A 99 -15.29 -4.75 30.39
CA SER A 99 -14.37 -3.62 30.22
C SER A 99 -13.09 -3.82 31.02
N LYS A 100 -12.05 -3.01 30.73
CA LYS A 100 -10.87 -2.88 31.61
C LYS A 100 -11.27 -2.11 32.86
N PRO A 101 -10.60 -2.36 34.01
CA PRO A 101 -10.74 -1.52 35.18
C PRO A 101 -10.49 -0.04 34.90
N LEU A 102 -11.13 0.84 35.61
CA LEU A 102 -10.90 2.28 35.51
C LEU A 102 -9.44 2.62 35.81
N ARG A 103 -8.93 3.64 35.13
CA ARG A 103 -7.61 4.20 35.41
C ARG A 103 -7.63 4.92 36.76
N LYS A 104 -6.45 5.07 37.38
CA LYS A 104 -6.32 5.74 38.69
C LYS A 104 -6.86 7.18 38.65
N GLU A 105 -6.65 7.89 37.55
CA GLU A 105 -7.15 9.24 37.36
C GLU A 105 -8.68 9.27 37.30
N GLU A 106 -9.29 8.30 36.63
CA GLU A 106 -10.76 8.19 36.54
C GLU A 106 -11.39 7.85 37.89
N THR A 107 -10.79 6.95 38.64
CA THR A 107 -11.27 6.64 39.98
C THR A 107 -11.11 7.81 40.94
N GLU A 108 -10.06 8.63 40.81
CA GLU A 108 -9.86 9.82 41.64
C GLU A 108 -10.87 10.92 41.31
N VAL A 109 -11.21 11.10 40.01
CA VAL A 109 -12.30 12.03 39.60
C VAL A 109 -13.62 11.60 40.25
N LEU A 110 -13.97 10.31 40.19
CA LEU A 110 -15.20 9.81 40.83
C LEU A 110 -15.16 10.03 42.34
N ARG A 111 -14.04 9.75 43.02
CA ARG A 111 -13.87 9.96 44.44
C ARG A 111 -14.09 11.41 44.84
N GLN A 112 -13.43 12.35 44.13
CA GLN A 112 -13.54 13.77 44.41
C GLN A 112 -14.95 14.30 44.10
N TRP A 113 -15.55 13.89 42.98
CA TRP A 113 -16.93 14.27 42.64
C TRP A 113 -17.94 13.86 43.71
N ILE A 114 -17.81 12.63 44.25
CA ILE A 114 -18.68 12.16 45.33
C ILE A 114 -18.41 12.96 46.61
N ALA A 115 -17.14 13.20 46.98
CA ALA A 115 -16.75 13.96 48.13
C ALA A 115 -17.29 15.40 48.12
N GLU A 116 -17.40 16.01 46.91
CA GLU A 116 -17.98 17.34 46.67
C GLU A 116 -19.53 17.34 46.67
N GLY A 117 -20.16 16.21 47.02
CA GLY A 117 -21.61 16.08 47.15
C GLY A 117 -22.31 15.51 45.92
N ALA A 118 -21.57 14.83 45.03
CA ALA A 118 -22.08 14.26 43.78
C ALA A 118 -22.95 15.28 42.99
N LYS A 119 -22.39 16.48 42.82
CA LYS A 119 -23.08 17.59 42.14
C LYS A 119 -23.36 17.16 40.69
N TRP A 120 -24.60 17.34 40.30
CA TRP A 120 -25.10 16.92 38.99
C TRP A 120 -26.10 17.98 38.52
N PRO A 121 -25.81 18.75 37.44
CA PRO A 121 -26.69 19.81 36.99
C PRO A 121 -28.10 19.31 36.64
N GLU A 122 -29.10 20.11 36.96
CA GLU A 122 -30.49 19.77 36.72
C GLU A 122 -30.75 19.57 35.21
N GLY A 123 -31.61 18.60 34.87
CA GLY A 123 -31.96 18.29 33.48
C GLY A 123 -30.95 17.46 32.68
N ILE A 124 -29.78 17.18 33.24
CA ILE A 124 -28.83 16.29 32.55
C ILE A 124 -29.21 14.82 32.80
N VAL A 125 -29.44 14.10 31.72
CA VAL A 125 -29.68 12.64 31.67
C VAL A 125 -28.46 11.99 31.05
N LEU A 126 -27.89 10.96 31.71
CA LEU A 126 -26.80 10.19 31.11
C LEU A 126 -27.35 9.26 30.02
N THR A 127 -26.59 9.15 28.95
CA THR A 127 -26.91 8.31 27.80
C THR A 127 -25.80 7.30 27.55
N ASN A 128 -26.17 6.08 27.15
CA ASN A 128 -25.17 5.09 26.81
C ASN A 128 -24.43 5.53 25.53
N VAL A 129 -23.15 5.78 25.64
CA VAL A 129 -22.28 6.18 24.55
C VAL A 129 -21.37 5.03 24.12
N MET A 130 -21.15 4.91 22.82
CA MET A 130 -20.21 3.93 22.30
C MET A 130 -18.80 4.29 22.79
N LYS A 131 -18.18 3.39 23.57
CA LYS A 131 -16.80 3.59 24.00
C LYS A 131 -15.85 3.44 22.82
N VAL A 132 -15.20 4.52 22.47
CA VAL A 132 -14.23 4.57 21.36
C VAL A 132 -12.81 4.56 21.93
N ASP A 133 -12.02 3.56 21.52
CA ASP A 133 -10.58 3.47 21.82
C ASP A 133 -9.80 4.10 20.65
N PHE A 134 -8.89 5.03 20.97
CA PHE A 134 -8.15 5.75 19.92
C PHE A 134 -7.36 4.80 19.03
N VAL A 135 -6.58 3.89 19.59
CA VAL A 135 -5.68 3.01 18.84
C VAL A 135 -6.44 1.97 18.03
N ARG A 136 -7.51 1.42 18.60
CA ARG A 136 -8.31 0.40 17.94
C ARG A 136 -9.27 0.96 16.89
N ASP A 137 -9.95 2.07 17.21
CA ASP A 137 -11.11 2.51 16.46
C ASP A 137 -10.84 3.79 15.63
N VAL A 138 -10.06 4.74 16.16
CA VAL A 138 -9.82 6.07 15.55
C VAL A 138 -8.57 6.08 14.69
N GLN A 139 -7.46 5.58 15.21
CA GLN A 139 -6.17 5.58 14.53
C GLN A 139 -6.26 4.95 13.13
N PRO A 140 -6.88 3.76 12.93
CA PRO A 140 -7.00 3.16 11.60
C PRO A 140 -7.81 4.02 10.62
N ILE A 141 -8.80 4.77 11.09
CA ILE A 141 -9.60 5.70 10.26
C ILE A 141 -8.74 6.87 9.80
N LEU A 142 -7.97 7.48 10.72
CA LEU A 142 -7.11 8.62 10.43
C LEU A 142 -5.91 8.24 9.55
N GLU A 143 -5.36 7.02 9.72
CA GLU A 143 -4.23 6.53 8.94
C GLU A 143 -4.64 6.07 7.54
N LYS A 144 -5.83 5.51 7.39
CA LYS A 144 -6.33 5.06 6.10
C LYS A 144 -6.50 6.19 5.10
N GLY A 145 -6.93 7.36 5.54
CA GLY A 145 -7.27 8.47 4.65
C GLY A 145 -8.47 8.16 3.73
N GLY A 146 -8.78 9.09 2.82
CA GLY A 146 -9.86 8.91 1.85
C GLY A 146 -11.26 9.28 2.37
N PRO A 147 -12.34 8.96 1.61
CA PRO A 147 -13.71 9.26 2.01
C PRO A 147 -14.10 8.48 3.26
N LEU A 148 -14.70 9.18 4.22
CA LEU A 148 -15.17 8.55 5.45
C LEU A 148 -16.50 7.83 5.19
N THR A 149 -16.62 6.57 5.65
CA THR A 149 -17.90 5.86 5.68
C THR A 149 -18.80 6.43 6.77
N PRO A 150 -20.13 6.24 6.71
CA PRO A 150 -21.03 6.65 7.78
C PRO A 150 -20.63 6.11 9.16
N GLU A 151 -20.13 4.87 9.23
CA GLU A 151 -19.62 4.23 10.45
C GLU A 151 -18.37 4.91 10.96
N ALA A 152 -17.41 5.24 10.07
CA ALA A 152 -16.20 5.98 10.43
C ALA A 152 -16.54 7.38 10.98
N VAL A 153 -17.49 8.07 10.36
CA VAL A 153 -18.01 9.38 10.85
C VAL A 153 -18.62 9.23 12.24
N ALA A 154 -19.41 8.17 12.49
CA ALA A 154 -20.00 7.93 13.81
C ALA A 154 -18.95 7.67 14.89
N ILE A 155 -17.90 6.89 14.56
CA ILE A 155 -16.76 6.63 15.46
C ILE A 155 -16.01 7.93 15.77
N LEU A 156 -15.64 8.71 14.77
CA LEU A 156 -14.94 9.99 14.97
C LEU A 156 -15.76 10.97 15.77
N LYS A 157 -17.07 11.07 15.50
CA LYS A 157 -17.98 11.91 16.30
C LYS A 157 -18.01 11.47 17.75
N SER A 158 -18.17 10.18 18.00
CA SER A 158 -18.16 9.62 19.35
C SER A 158 -16.84 9.87 20.09
N TRP A 159 -15.71 9.79 19.39
CA TRP A 159 -14.39 10.14 19.94
C TRP A 159 -14.28 11.63 20.29
N ILE A 160 -14.77 12.51 19.42
CA ILE A 160 -14.80 13.96 19.68
C ILE A 160 -15.67 14.27 20.90
N ASP A 161 -16.87 13.68 20.99
CA ASP A 161 -17.79 13.85 22.10
C ASP A 161 -17.19 13.33 23.43
N GLN A 162 -16.23 12.38 23.37
CA GLN A 162 -15.46 11.87 24.48
C GLN A 162 -14.20 12.70 24.81
N GLY A 163 -14.09 13.90 24.26
CA GLY A 163 -12.99 14.83 24.53
C GLY A 163 -11.79 14.71 23.62
N ALA A 164 -11.86 13.92 22.54
CA ALA A 164 -10.82 13.77 21.50
C ALA A 164 -9.40 13.51 22.07
N VAL A 165 -9.31 12.67 23.12
CA VAL A 165 -8.04 12.42 23.81
C VAL A 165 -7.07 11.69 22.87
N TRP A 166 -5.95 12.34 22.58
CA TRP A 166 -4.85 11.76 21.80
C TRP A 166 -3.83 11.14 22.75
N PRO A 167 -3.54 9.82 22.64
CA PRO A 167 -2.52 9.20 23.47
C PRO A 167 -1.13 9.81 23.19
N LYS A 168 -0.38 10.14 24.26
CA LYS A 168 0.91 10.88 24.17
C LYS A 168 1.96 10.21 23.28
N ASP A 169 1.95 8.88 23.22
CA ASP A 169 2.98 8.10 22.51
C ASP A 169 2.52 7.59 21.14
N VAL A 170 1.30 7.94 20.71
CA VAL A 170 0.76 7.51 19.42
C VAL A 170 1.03 8.56 18.37
N LYS A 171 1.77 8.17 17.34
CA LYS A 171 1.96 8.94 16.10
C LYS A 171 1.14 8.27 15.01
N LEU A 172 0.43 9.05 14.21
CA LEU A 172 -0.21 8.52 13.00
C LEU A 172 0.87 8.16 11.98
N GLY A 173 0.82 6.93 11.54
CA GLY A 173 1.57 6.48 10.37
C GLY A 173 0.78 6.81 9.10
N ILE A 174 0.84 8.05 8.61
CA ILE A 174 0.22 8.39 7.32
C ILE A 174 0.88 7.56 6.23
N ASP A 175 0.11 6.70 5.58
CA ASP A 175 0.55 5.97 4.40
C ASP A 175 0.64 6.92 3.20
N LYS A 176 1.82 7.52 3.04
CA LYS A 176 2.08 8.50 1.96
C LYS A 176 1.81 7.92 0.56
N GLU A 177 2.10 6.65 0.35
CA GLU A 177 1.87 5.99 -0.94
C GLU A 177 0.37 5.83 -1.22
N LEU A 178 -0.44 5.55 -0.19
CA LEU A 178 -1.90 5.48 -0.34
C LEU A 178 -2.50 6.88 -0.59
N VAL A 179 -1.98 7.92 0.05
CA VAL A 179 -2.42 9.31 -0.22
C VAL A 179 -2.13 9.67 -1.68
N ILE A 180 -0.91 9.41 -2.17
CA ILE A 180 -0.54 9.65 -3.57
C ILE A 180 -1.45 8.85 -4.52
N ALA A 181 -1.66 7.56 -4.24
CA ALA A 181 -2.53 6.70 -5.05
C ALA A 181 -3.98 7.20 -5.08
N THR A 182 -4.51 7.68 -3.95
CA THR A 182 -5.87 8.23 -3.84
C THR A 182 -6.03 9.50 -4.70
N ASP A 183 -5.06 10.40 -4.66
CA ASP A 183 -5.11 11.63 -5.45
C ASP A 183 -4.94 11.39 -6.95
N LEU A 184 -4.05 10.45 -7.32
CA LEU A 184 -3.90 10.03 -8.71
C LEU A 184 -5.14 9.33 -9.23
N HIS A 185 -5.75 8.45 -8.44
CA HIS A 185 -6.99 7.75 -8.83
C HIS A 185 -8.11 8.73 -9.19
N LYS A 186 -8.33 9.78 -8.38
CA LYS A 186 -9.33 10.82 -8.69
C LYS A 186 -9.08 11.48 -10.05
N LYS A 187 -7.81 11.81 -10.35
CA LYS A 187 -7.42 12.42 -11.63
C LYS A 187 -7.60 11.48 -12.80
N ILE A 188 -7.19 10.21 -12.63
CA ILE A 188 -7.28 9.17 -13.65
C ILE A 188 -8.75 8.87 -14.00
N ILE A 189 -9.61 8.70 -12.98
CA ILE A 189 -11.05 8.48 -13.22
C ILE A 189 -11.69 9.67 -13.95
N ALA A 190 -11.31 10.90 -13.60
CA ALA A 190 -11.84 12.09 -14.27
C ALA A 190 -11.36 12.23 -15.73
N ALA A 191 -10.19 11.67 -16.08
CA ALA A 191 -9.62 11.70 -17.41
C ALA A 191 -10.01 10.48 -18.28
N SER A 192 -10.52 9.40 -17.67
CA SER A 192 -10.85 8.16 -18.38
C SER A 192 -12.07 8.37 -19.31
N THR A 193 -11.91 8.01 -20.56
CA THR A 193 -12.95 8.13 -21.62
C THR A 193 -13.40 6.77 -22.16
N GLU A 194 -12.57 5.75 -22.04
CA GLU A 194 -12.86 4.39 -22.48
C GLU A 194 -13.46 3.59 -21.32
N HIS A 195 -14.63 3.01 -21.55
CA HIS A 195 -15.38 2.25 -20.53
C HIS A 195 -15.69 0.82 -20.95
N ALA A 196 -15.53 0.49 -22.24
CA ALA A 196 -15.78 -0.84 -22.77
C ALA A 196 -14.66 -1.28 -23.72
N GLN A 197 -14.47 -2.59 -23.85
CA GLN A 197 -13.48 -3.16 -24.78
C GLN A 197 -13.71 -2.72 -26.23
N ALA A 198 -14.93 -2.45 -26.64
CA ALA A 198 -15.24 -1.95 -27.98
C ALA A 198 -14.67 -0.57 -28.28
N ASP A 199 -14.36 0.21 -27.23
CA ASP A 199 -13.76 1.55 -27.36
C ASP A 199 -12.24 1.48 -27.56
N MET A 200 -11.63 0.33 -27.28
CA MET A 200 -10.18 0.16 -27.30
C MET A 200 -9.62 0.21 -28.72
N LYS A 201 -8.67 1.09 -28.94
CA LYS A 201 -7.92 1.25 -30.19
C LYS A 201 -6.43 1.40 -29.91
N PRO A 202 -5.54 1.11 -30.86
CA PRO A 202 -4.16 1.55 -30.76
C PRO A 202 -4.12 3.06 -30.59
N PHE A 203 -3.28 3.54 -29.68
CA PHE A 203 -3.09 4.99 -29.50
C PHE A 203 -1.64 5.32 -29.12
N THR A 204 -1.27 6.55 -29.42
CA THR A 204 0.04 7.10 -29.04
C THR A 204 -0.13 7.94 -27.79
N GLU A 205 0.55 7.56 -26.73
CA GLU A 205 0.63 8.33 -25.48
C GLU A 205 1.73 9.38 -25.56
N THR A 206 1.50 10.54 -24.95
CA THR A 206 2.49 11.62 -24.86
C THR A 206 2.82 11.88 -23.39
N ILE A 207 4.10 11.84 -23.03
CA ILE A 207 4.53 12.18 -21.69
C ILE A 207 4.44 13.70 -21.51
N ALA A 208 3.56 14.15 -20.62
CA ALA A 208 3.29 15.57 -20.41
C ALA A 208 4.55 16.36 -20.06
N GLY A 209 4.70 17.52 -20.72
CA GLY A 209 5.87 18.39 -20.56
C GLY A 209 7.03 18.06 -21.52
N SER A 210 6.86 17.04 -22.38
CA SER A 210 7.88 16.64 -23.35
C SER A 210 7.31 16.43 -24.74
N LYS A 211 8.19 16.01 -25.67
CA LYS A 211 7.83 15.52 -27.00
C LYS A 211 7.93 14.00 -27.11
N THR A 212 8.26 13.33 -26.01
CA THR A 212 8.42 11.88 -25.99
C THR A 212 7.06 11.20 -26.05
N THR A 213 6.92 10.28 -26.97
CA THR A 213 5.69 9.51 -27.20
C THR A 213 6.01 8.02 -27.29
N PHE A 214 5.02 7.19 -26.95
CA PHE A 214 5.08 5.75 -27.14
C PHE A 214 3.72 5.20 -27.53
N ASP A 215 3.73 4.08 -28.27
CA ASP A 215 2.52 3.45 -28.78
C ASP A 215 2.01 2.35 -27.84
N LEU A 216 0.70 2.24 -27.74
CA LEU A 216 0.00 1.20 -26.98
C LEU A 216 -0.94 0.41 -27.89
N MET A 217 -0.90 -0.91 -27.77
CA MET A 217 -1.75 -1.84 -28.52
C MET A 217 -2.86 -2.39 -27.64
N PRO A 218 -4.12 -2.44 -28.11
CA PRO A 218 -5.22 -3.02 -27.37
C PRO A 218 -5.11 -4.55 -27.35
N ILE A 219 -5.18 -5.13 -26.16
CA ILE A 219 -5.19 -6.56 -25.92
C ILE A 219 -6.60 -6.94 -25.48
N PRO A 220 -7.31 -7.78 -26.24
CA PRO A 220 -8.69 -8.15 -25.88
C PRO A 220 -8.74 -9.01 -24.63
N SER A 221 -9.84 -8.95 -23.90
CA SER A 221 -10.12 -9.94 -22.86
C SER A 221 -10.25 -11.34 -23.49
N GLY A 222 -9.86 -12.38 -22.74
CA GLY A 222 -9.98 -13.74 -23.25
C GLY A 222 -9.44 -14.79 -22.30
N GLU A 223 -9.55 -16.02 -22.74
CA GLU A 223 -9.01 -17.19 -22.06
C GLU A 223 -7.88 -17.81 -22.89
N PHE A 224 -6.84 -18.29 -22.21
CA PHE A 224 -5.75 -19.05 -22.85
C PHE A 224 -5.21 -20.11 -21.90
N SER A 225 -4.43 -21.01 -22.45
CA SER A 225 -3.67 -22.01 -21.68
C SER A 225 -2.28 -21.44 -21.40
N MET A 226 -2.04 -21.05 -20.16
CA MET A 226 -0.74 -20.52 -19.70
C MET A 226 0.23 -21.67 -19.41
N GLY A 227 1.51 -21.45 -19.71
CA GLY A 227 2.57 -22.45 -19.56
C GLY A 227 2.80 -23.28 -20.82
N THR A 228 3.72 -24.24 -20.75
CA THR A 228 4.14 -25.06 -21.89
C THR A 228 3.66 -26.50 -21.76
N PRO A 229 3.25 -27.14 -22.87
CA PRO A 229 2.91 -28.55 -22.86
C PRO A 229 4.15 -29.41 -22.53
N ALA A 230 3.95 -30.58 -21.92
CA ALA A 230 5.02 -31.46 -21.52
C ALA A 230 5.87 -31.94 -22.72
N SER A 231 5.31 -31.90 -23.93
CA SER A 231 5.97 -32.29 -25.19
C SER A 231 6.84 -31.19 -25.80
N GLU A 232 6.76 -29.92 -25.29
CA GLU A 232 7.53 -28.81 -25.89
C GLU A 232 9.05 -29.01 -25.67
N PRO A 233 9.86 -28.94 -26.74
CA PRO A 233 11.31 -29.07 -26.64
C PRO A 233 11.92 -28.00 -25.72
N LYS A 234 12.92 -28.37 -24.93
CA LYS A 234 13.62 -27.46 -24.01
C LYS A 234 12.77 -26.85 -22.90
N ARG A 235 11.54 -27.35 -22.68
CA ARG A 235 10.68 -26.95 -21.57
C ARG A 235 11.39 -27.20 -20.23
N LYS A 236 11.29 -26.25 -19.33
CA LYS A 236 11.71 -26.37 -17.93
C LYS A 236 10.52 -26.81 -17.05
N ALA A 237 10.81 -27.39 -15.89
CA ALA A 237 9.78 -27.91 -14.99
C ALA A 237 8.81 -26.82 -14.45
N ASP A 238 9.32 -25.62 -14.25
CA ASP A 238 8.59 -24.44 -13.74
C ASP A 238 7.66 -23.78 -14.76
N GLU A 239 7.74 -24.18 -16.03
CA GLU A 239 6.84 -23.71 -17.09
C GLU A 239 5.50 -24.46 -17.13
N GLY A 240 5.23 -25.32 -16.17
CA GLY A 240 4.00 -26.09 -16.10
C GLY A 240 3.63 -26.51 -14.68
N PRO A 241 2.45 -27.16 -14.53
CA PRO A 241 1.54 -27.62 -15.58
C PRO A 241 0.85 -26.49 -16.33
N GLN A 242 0.42 -26.77 -17.58
CA GLN A 242 -0.49 -25.83 -18.28
C GLN A 242 -1.80 -25.70 -17.50
N HIS A 243 -2.29 -24.50 -17.40
CA HIS A 243 -3.55 -24.20 -16.71
C HIS A 243 -4.31 -23.09 -17.45
N LYS A 244 -5.62 -23.03 -17.21
CA LYS A 244 -6.47 -22.02 -17.84
C LYS A 244 -6.39 -20.69 -17.11
N VAL A 245 -6.22 -19.63 -17.87
CA VAL A 245 -6.22 -18.26 -17.38
C VAL A 245 -7.22 -17.45 -18.18
N LYS A 246 -8.00 -16.61 -17.48
CA LYS A 246 -8.90 -15.62 -18.05
C LYS A 246 -8.43 -14.25 -17.66
N LEU A 247 -8.30 -13.35 -18.63
CA LEU A 247 -7.81 -11.99 -18.46
C LEU A 247 -8.83 -10.97 -18.92
N ASP A 248 -8.92 -9.86 -18.20
CA ASP A 248 -9.62 -8.66 -18.62
C ASP A 248 -8.84 -7.97 -19.75
N ALA A 249 -9.51 -7.05 -20.46
CA ALA A 249 -8.90 -6.30 -21.53
C ALA A 249 -7.95 -5.21 -20.98
N PHE A 250 -6.85 -4.96 -21.67
CA PHE A 250 -5.84 -3.95 -21.32
C PHE A 250 -5.11 -3.44 -22.58
N TRP A 251 -4.43 -2.32 -22.47
CA TRP A 251 -3.43 -1.92 -23.47
C TRP A 251 -2.04 -2.30 -22.99
N MET A 252 -1.19 -2.67 -23.91
CA MET A 252 0.22 -2.97 -23.66
C MET A 252 1.12 -2.09 -24.51
N GLY A 253 2.24 -1.64 -23.97
CA GLY A 253 3.28 -0.96 -24.71
C GLY A 253 3.71 -1.76 -25.93
N LYS A 254 3.65 -1.17 -27.12
CA LYS A 254 3.99 -1.81 -28.40
C LYS A 254 5.40 -2.36 -28.41
N CYS A 255 6.31 -1.68 -27.73
CA CYS A 255 7.70 -2.04 -27.51
C CYS A 255 8.03 -1.96 -26.03
N GLU A 256 9.26 -2.33 -25.64
CA GLU A 256 9.85 -2.06 -24.35
C GLU A 256 9.96 -0.54 -24.10
N VAL A 257 9.94 -0.11 -22.84
CA VAL A 257 10.20 1.28 -22.45
C VAL A 257 11.62 1.66 -22.89
N THR A 258 11.74 2.76 -23.61
CA THR A 258 13.03 3.25 -24.12
C THR A 258 13.77 4.14 -23.12
N TRP A 259 15.07 4.38 -23.37
CA TRP A 259 15.84 5.38 -22.64
C TRP A 259 15.28 6.79 -22.80
N ASP A 260 14.71 7.12 -23.98
CA ASP A 260 14.05 8.40 -24.22
C ASP A 260 12.89 8.65 -23.25
N GLU A 261 12.21 7.60 -22.83
CA GLU A 261 11.11 7.62 -21.85
C GLU A 261 11.62 7.55 -20.40
N TYR A 262 12.53 6.60 -20.11
CA TYR A 262 12.98 6.29 -18.75
C TYR A 262 13.87 7.40 -18.17
N GLU A 263 14.71 8.05 -18.98
CA GLU A 263 15.55 9.16 -18.54
C GLU A 263 14.74 10.36 -18.07
N MET A 264 13.53 10.57 -18.56
CA MET A 264 12.64 11.61 -18.05
C MET A 264 12.18 11.35 -16.61
N PHE A 265 12.07 10.08 -16.22
CA PHE A 265 11.82 9.69 -14.84
C PHE A 265 13.11 9.78 -14.02
N MET A 266 14.24 9.32 -14.53
CA MET A 266 15.52 9.31 -13.80
C MET A 266 16.02 10.72 -13.48
N TYR A 267 15.86 11.67 -14.40
CA TYR A 267 16.35 13.03 -14.23
C TYR A 267 15.18 13.96 -13.95
N ALA A 268 15.15 14.54 -12.74
CA ALA A 268 14.14 15.52 -12.39
C ALA A 268 14.22 16.73 -13.32
N GLU A 269 13.08 17.13 -13.91
CA GLU A 269 12.96 18.42 -14.59
C GLU A 269 13.22 19.57 -13.61
N GLU A 270 13.78 20.68 -14.09
CA GLU A 270 13.85 21.91 -13.29
C GLU A 270 12.43 22.36 -12.94
N LYS A 271 12.18 22.57 -11.63
CA LYS A 271 10.87 23.02 -11.16
C LYS A 271 10.52 24.36 -11.80
N LYS A 272 9.44 24.39 -12.59
CA LYS A 272 8.91 25.61 -13.16
C LYS A 272 8.34 26.49 -12.04
N LYS A 273 8.64 27.80 -12.09
CA LYS A 273 8.05 28.80 -11.22
C LYS A 273 6.87 29.46 -11.93
N ALA A 274 5.80 29.68 -11.17
CA ALA A 274 4.70 30.57 -11.59
C ALA A 274 5.19 32.03 -11.64
N ALA A 275 4.40 32.92 -12.25
CA ALA A 275 4.75 34.34 -12.36
C ALA A 275 4.96 35.05 -11.00
N ASP A 276 4.37 34.54 -9.93
CA ASP A 276 4.52 35.03 -8.56
C ASP A 276 5.76 34.46 -7.82
N GLY A 277 6.57 33.66 -8.51
CA GLY A 277 7.78 33.04 -7.96
C GLY A 277 7.54 31.73 -7.20
N THR A 278 6.29 31.27 -7.03
CA THR A 278 5.97 29.98 -6.42
C THR A 278 6.32 28.83 -7.36
N TYR A 279 6.73 27.68 -6.81
CA TYR A 279 6.96 26.49 -7.61
C TYR A 279 5.64 25.83 -8.01
N ILE A 280 5.48 25.56 -9.31
CA ILE A 280 4.34 24.80 -9.81
C ILE A 280 4.53 23.35 -9.36
N SER A 281 3.64 22.87 -8.49
CA SER A 281 3.66 21.47 -8.03
C SER A 281 3.04 20.56 -9.10
N ASP A 282 3.79 19.53 -9.51
CA ASP A 282 3.29 18.43 -10.33
C ASP A 282 3.03 17.21 -9.43
N SER A 283 1.94 16.47 -9.65
CA SER A 283 1.67 15.23 -8.93
C SER A 283 2.77 14.16 -9.11
N ALA A 284 3.51 14.22 -10.21
CA ALA A 284 4.69 13.39 -10.45
C ALA A 284 5.87 13.73 -9.52
N ASP A 285 5.91 14.92 -8.92
CA ASP A 285 6.95 15.30 -7.95
C ASP A 285 6.84 14.53 -6.62
N ALA A 286 5.66 14.01 -6.31
CA ALA A 286 5.43 13.19 -5.12
C ALA A 286 5.96 11.76 -5.27
N VAL A 287 6.22 11.29 -6.50
CA VAL A 287 6.74 9.95 -6.77
C VAL A 287 8.23 9.90 -6.48
N THR A 288 8.65 8.90 -5.72
CA THR A 288 10.08 8.67 -5.44
C THR A 288 10.82 8.31 -6.73
N ARG A 289 11.97 8.96 -6.98
CA ARG A 289 12.77 8.81 -8.19
C ARG A 289 14.15 8.23 -7.90
N PRO A 290 14.81 7.62 -8.90
CA PRO A 290 16.17 7.12 -8.75
C PRO A 290 17.16 8.22 -8.36
N THR A 291 18.13 7.86 -7.54
CA THR A 291 19.37 8.63 -7.42
C THR A 291 20.19 8.51 -8.71
N ARG A 292 21.03 9.49 -9.01
CA ARG A 292 21.90 9.39 -10.19
C ARG A 292 22.78 8.13 -10.07
N PRO A 293 22.82 7.29 -11.12
CA PRO A 293 23.71 6.13 -11.12
C PRO A 293 25.18 6.56 -11.16
N TYR A 294 26.05 5.75 -10.61
CA TYR A 294 27.50 5.99 -10.63
C TYR A 294 28.14 5.74 -12.00
N VAL A 295 27.49 4.89 -12.79
CA VAL A 295 27.93 4.56 -14.15
C VAL A 295 26.82 4.91 -15.12
N GLU A 296 27.20 5.11 -16.37
CA GLU A 296 26.23 5.29 -17.45
C GLU A 296 25.54 3.94 -17.73
N MET A 297 24.23 3.88 -17.49
CA MET A 297 23.47 2.61 -17.41
C MET A 297 23.13 1.99 -18.78
N SER A 298 23.45 2.64 -19.90
CA SER A 298 23.40 2.01 -21.23
C SER A 298 24.68 1.25 -21.57
N PHE A 299 25.72 1.38 -20.74
CA PHE A 299 27.03 0.76 -20.92
C PHE A 299 27.63 1.02 -22.33
N GLY A 300 27.27 2.14 -22.94
CA GLY A 300 27.72 2.55 -24.26
C GLY A 300 27.03 1.83 -25.43
N MET A 301 26.02 0.99 -25.18
CA MET A 301 25.31 0.24 -26.23
C MET A 301 24.29 1.08 -27.02
N GLY A 302 23.97 2.30 -26.55
CA GLY A 302 23.08 3.23 -27.23
C GLY A 302 21.85 3.62 -26.42
N LYS A 303 21.24 4.78 -26.73
CA LYS A 303 20.09 5.33 -25.96
C LYS A 303 18.90 5.68 -26.86
N ILE A 304 19.08 6.53 -27.86
CA ILE A 304 17.97 7.07 -28.66
C ILE A 304 17.25 5.96 -29.42
N GLY A 305 16.03 5.64 -28.99
CA GLY A 305 15.19 4.57 -29.53
C GLY A 305 15.61 3.16 -29.11
N PHE A 306 16.48 3.03 -28.11
CA PHE A 306 16.88 1.75 -27.53
C PHE A 306 16.16 1.50 -26.22
N PRO A 307 15.91 0.22 -25.81
CA PRO A 307 15.24 -0.10 -24.57
C PRO A 307 16.07 0.35 -23.36
N ALA A 308 15.40 0.84 -22.34
CA ALA A 308 16.01 1.08 -21.03
C ALA A 308 16.28 -0.24 -20.33
N ILE A 309 17.47 -0.35 -19.71
CA ILE A 309 17.94 -1.58 -19.08
C ILE A 309 18.44 -1.35 -17.64
N SER A 310 18.74 -2.45 -16.96
CA SER A 310 19.46 -2.45 -15.69
C SER A 310 18.73 -1.76 -14.53
N MET A 311 17.41 -1.61 -14.59
CA MET A 311 16.62 -1.17 -13.45
C MET A 311 16.11 -2.36 -12.63
N THR A 312 15.91 -2.13 -11.33
CA THR A 312 15.20 -3.08 -10.49
C THR A 312 13.71 -3.11 -10.83
N GLN A 313 12.98 -4.14 -10.40
CA GLN A 313 11.52 -4.17 -10.52
C GLN A 313 10.89 -2.99 -9.76
N HIS A 314 11.44 -2.60 -8.61
CA HIS A 314 11.05 -1.39 -7.89
C HIS A 314 11.19 -0.14 -8.75
N GLY A 315 12.33 0.03 -9.44
CA GLY A 315 12.56 1.14 -10.35
C GLY A 315 11.53 1.20 -11.49
N ALA A 316 11.21 0.05 -12.08
CA ALA A 316 10.20 -0.08 -13.12
C ALA A 316 8.78 0.23 -12.60
N ASN A 317 8.42 -0.25 -11.40
CA ASN A 317 7.15 0.06 -10.75
C ASN A 317 6.99 1.56 -10.43
N LYS A 318 8.06 2.21 -9.95
CA LYS A 318 8.05 3.67 -9.68
C LYS A 318 8.00 4.49 -10.97
N TYR A 319 8.61 4.02 -12.05
CA TYR A 319 8.39 4.60 -13.38
C TYR A 319 6.92 4.54 -13.78
N CYS A 320 6.25 3.41 -13.61
CA CYS A 320 4.82 3.28 -13.91
C CYS A 320 3.95 4.24 -13.07
N GLN A 321 4.27 4.41 -11.78
CA GLN A 321 3.60 5.37 -10.90
C GLN A 321 3.81 6.81 -11.41
N TRP A 322 5.05 7.18 -11.74
CA TRP A 322 5.39 8.48 -12.30
C TRP A 322 4.72 8.72 -13.66
N LEU A 323 4.74 7.73 -14.55
CA LEU A 323 4.08 7.80 -15.85
C LEU A 323 2.58 8.05 -15.69
N SER A 324 1.94 7.36 -14.74
CA SER A 324 0.52 7.55 -14.43
C SER A 324 0.22 8.98 -13.96
N ALA A 325 1.11 9.57 -13.16
CA ALA A 325 0.97 10.95 -12.72
C ALA A 325 1.17 11.96 -13.86
N LYS A 326 2.05 11.65 -14.84
CA LYS A 326 2.35 12.51 -15.99
C LYS A 326 1.26 12.48 -17.05
N THR A 327 0.66 11.32 -17.28
CA THR A 327 -0.28 11.13 -18.40
C THR A 327 -1.75 11.26 -17.99
N GLY A 328 -2.07 11.01 -16.71
CA GLY A 328 -3.44 10.90 -16.23
C GLY A 328 -4.10 9.55 -16.56
N HIS A 329 -3.35 8.57 -17.06
CA HIS A 329 -3.76 7.18 -17.25
C HIS A 329 -3.06 6.28 -16.26
N PHE A 330 -3.71 5.17 -15.82
CA PHE A 330 -3.09 4.24 -14.89
C PHE A 330 -2.17 3.27 -15.64
N TYR A 331 -0.90 3.23 -15.27
CA TYR A 331 0.12 2.31 -15.80
C TYR A 331 0.71 1.44 -14.68
N ARG A 332 1.06 0.20 -15.02
CA ARG A 332 1.80 -0.75 -14.18
C ARG A 332 2.61 -1.72 -15.05
N LEU A 333 3.43 -2.54 -14.43
CA LEU A 333 4.01 -3.71 -15.10
C LEU A 333 2.89 -4.71 -15.47
N PRO A 334 3.05 -5.50 -16.55
CA PRO A 334 2.18 -6.63 -16.83
C PRO A 334 2.32 -7.69 -15.72
N THR A 335 1.25 -8.41 -15.40
CA THR A 335 1.38 -9.68 -14.70
C THR A 335 2.08 -10.68 -15.63
N GLU A 336 2.66 -11.74 -15.06
CA GLU A 336 3.29 -12.80 -15.85
C GLU A 336 2.30 -13.45 -16.84
N ALA A 337 1.04 -13.58 -16.43
CA ALA A 337 -0.05 -14.09 -17.26
C ALA A 337 -0.43 -13.12 -18.41
N GLU A 338 -0.53 -11.82 -18.13
CA GLU A 338 -0.77 -10.81 -19.17
C GLU A 338 0.35 -10.76 -20.19
N TRP A 339 1.61 -10.87 -19.73
CA TRP A 339 2.77 -10.90 -20.61
C TRP A 339 2.73 -12.10 -21.56
N GLU A 340 2.51 -13.34 -21.03
CA GLU A 340 2.47 -14.55 -21.85
C GLU A 340 1.28 -14.54 -22.84
N TYR A 341 0.10 -14.10 -22.37
CA TYR A 341 -1.08 -13.95 -23.23
C TYR A 341 -0.83 -12.99 -24.41
N ALA A 342 -0.25 -11.85 -24.10
CA ALA A 342 0.11 -10.84 -25.11
C ALA A 342 1.23 -11.31 -26.05
N CYS A 343 2.22 -12.02 -25.52
CA CYS A 343 3.29 -12.63 -26.32
C CYS A 343 2.71 -13.64 -27.32
N ARG A 344 1.87 -14.57 -26.87
CA ARG A 344 1.23 -15.59 -27.71
C ARG A 344 0.30 -15.00 -28.75
N ALA A 345 -0.37 -13.91 -28.47
CA ALA A 345 -1.29 -13.23 -29.41
C ALA A 345 -2.28 -14.20 -30.08
N GLY A 346 -2.85 -15.14 -29.31
CA GLY A 346 -3.81 -16.14 -29.76
C GLY A 346 -3.20 -17.47 -30.25
N THR A 347 -1.88 -17.63 -30.28
CA THR A 347 -1.22 -18.89 -30.66
C THR A 347 -1.00 -19.81 -29.45
N THR A 348 -0.81 -21.10 -29.74
CA THR A 348 -0.43 -22.13 -28.77
C THR A 348 0.96 -22.72 -29.06
N THR A 349 1.65 -22.16 -30.04
CA THR A 349 2.97 -22.60 -30.50
C THR A 349 4.10 -22.12 -29.60
N THR A 350 5.30 -22.64 -29.80
CA THR A 350 6.52 -22.31 -29.05
C THR A 350 6.80 -20.81 -29.07
N TYR A 351 6.66 -20.17 -30.24
CA TYR A 351 6.76 -18.73 -30.43
C TYR A 351 5.45 -18.18 -30.99
N SER A 352 5.25 -16.88 -30.95
CA SER A 352 4.04 -16.23 -31.50
C SER A 352 3.87 -16.39 -33.04
N PHE A 353 4.92 -16.78 -33.74
CA PHE A 353 4.94 -16.98 -35.17
C PHE A 353 4.94 -18.46 -35.59
N GLY A 354 4.94 -19.41 -34.66
CA GLY A 354 4.96 -20.85 -34.92
C GLY A 354 6.03 -21.59 -34.13
N ASP A 355 6.37 -22.82 -34.57
CA ASP A 355 7.34 -23.70 -33.90
C ASP A 355 8.70 -23.72 -34.61
N ASP A 356 8.81 -23.11 -35.77
CA ASP A 356 10.02 -23.12 -36.60
C ASP A 356 11.03 -22.08 -36.10
N VAL A 357 12.05 -22.54 -35.36
CA VAL A 357 13.11 -21.67 -34.81
C VAL A 357 13.93 -20.97 -35.91
N ALA A 358 13.95 -21.47 -37.14
CA ALA A 358 14.67 -20.82 -38.25
C ALA A 358 14.11 -19.43 -38.60
N GLN A 359 12.84 -19.18 -38.26
CA GLN A 359 12.19 -17.88 -38.43
C GLN A 359 12.49 -16.87 -37.32
N LEU A 360 13.11 -17.31 -36.18
CA LEU A 360 13.31 -16.48 -35.00
C LEU A 360 14.02 -15.16 -35.35
N GLY A 361 15.00 -15.19 -36.23
CA GLY A 361 15.73 -14.00 -36.65
C GLY A 361 14.91 -12.90 -37.33
N GLU A 362 13.68 -13.22 -37.80
CA GLU A 362 12.78 -12.23 -38.37
C GLU A 362 12.01 -11.46 -37.27
N TYR A 363 11.81 -12.07 -36.12
CA TYR A 363 10.98 -11.57 -35.00
C TYR A 363 11.78 -11.13 -33.79
N ALA A 364 13.03 -11.55 -33.65
CA ALA A 364 13.82 -11.40 -32.45
C ALA A 364 15.25 -10.87 -32.70
N TRP A 365 15.74 -10.10 -31.73
CA TRP A 365 17.15 -9.85 -31.51
C TRP A 365 17.65 -10.81 -30.40
N PHE A 366 18.59 -11.68 -30.71
CA PHE A 366 19.09 -12.71 -29.81
C PHE A 366 20.59 -12.99 -30.12
N ALA A 367 21.20 -13.96 -29.45
CA ALA A 367 22.65 -14.20 -29.51
C ALA A 367 23.22 -14.23 -30.94
N ASP A 368 22.51 -14.87 -31.90
CA ASP A 368 23.05 -15.07 -33.25
C ASP A 368 23.01 -13.80 -34.13
N ASN A 369 22.27 -12.76 -33.77
CA ASN A 369 22.03 -11.62 -34.69
C ASN A 369 22.07 -10.24 -34.02
N SER A 370 22.39 -10.14 -32.74
CA SER A 370 22.36 -8.90 -31.97
C SER A 370 23.67 -8.10 -31.98
N ASP A 371 24.76 -8.66 -32.51
CA ASP A 371 26.13 -8.12 -32.43
C ASP A 371 26.58 -7.87 -30.96
N GLY A 372 26.17 -8.73 -30.03
CA GLY A 372 26.55 -8.67 -28.61
C GLY A 372 26.01 -7.46 -27.86
N LYS A 373 24.87 -6.89 -28.28
CA LYS A 373 24.20 -5.76 -27.62
C LYS A 373 22.72 -5.69 -27.97
N TYR A 374 21.92 -5.04 -27.11
CA TYR A 374 20.53 -4.74 -27.44
C TYR A 374 20.42 -3.80 -28.66
N GLN A 375 19.28 -3.81 -29.32
CA GLN A 375 19.02 -3.08 -30.55
C GLN A 375 17.86 -2.09 -30.36
N LYS A 376 17.67 -1.17 -31.29
CA LYS A 376 16.53 -0.25 -31.28
C LYS A 376 15.23 -1.03 -31.30
N VAL A 377 14.27 -0.59 -30.46
CA VAL A 377 12.96 -1.23 -30.36
C VAL A 377 12.17 -1.20 -31.68
N GLY A 378 11.32 -2.19 -31.90
CA GLY A 378 10.38 -2.23 -33.01
C GLY A 378 11.04 -2.43 -34.39
N LYS A 379 12.23 -3.03 -34.47
CA LYS A 379 12.95 -3.27 -35.76
C LYS A 379 12.72 -4.64 -36.35
N LYS A 380 12.20 -5.57 -35.56
CA LYS A 380 11.80 -6.89 -36.03
C LYS A 380 10.28 -6.95 -36.26
N LYS A 381 9.79 -8.03 -36.90
CA LYS A 381 8.36 -8.23 -37.10
C LYS A 381 7.58 -8.29 -35.79
N PRO A 382 6.40 -7.69 -35.71
CA PRO A 382 5.54 -7.84 -34.53
C PRO A 382 4.80 -9.20 -34.53
N ASN A 383 4.23 -9.54 -33.37
CA ASN A 383 3.25 -10.62 -33.28
C ASN A 383 1.88 -10.20 -33.90
N ALA A 384 0.89 -11.09 -33.89
CA ALA A 384 -0.42 -10.85 -34.49
C ALA A 384 -1.20 -9.69 -33.84
N TRP A 385 -0.87 -9.27 -32.61
CA TRP A 385 -1.48 -8.12 -31.92
C TRP A 385 -0.65 -6.84 -32.05
N GLY A 386 0.38 -6.85 -32.89
CA GLY A 386 1.21 -5.66 -33.18
C GLY A 386 2.27 -5.37 -32.15
N LEU A 387 2.56 -6.28 -31.24
CA LEU A 387 3.62 -6.15 -30.23
C LEU A 387 4.96 -6.60 -30.79
N HIS A 388 6.00 -5.77 -30.62
CA HIS A 388 7.36 -6.04 -31.05
C HIS A 388 8.21 -6.56 -29.88
N ASP A 389 9.31 -7.23 -30.22
CA ASP A 389 10.39 -7.61 -29.33
C ASP A 389 9.97 -8.53 -28.16
N MET A 390 8.84 -9.26 -28.35
CA MET A 390 8.35 -10.23 -27.34
C MET A 390 9.23 -11.48 -27.22
N HIS A 391 10.17 -11.69 -28.12
CA HIS A 391 11.04 -12.89 -28.23
C HIS A 391 12.51 -12.49 -28.24
N GLY A 392 12.97 -11.54 -27.42
CA GLY A 392 14.38 -11.14 -27.37
C GLY A 392 14.53 -9.66 -27.14
N ASN A 393 15.59 -9.07 -27.68
CA ASN A 393 16.08 -7.74 -27.42
C ASN A 393 16.44 -7.58 -25.94
N VAL A 394 15.50 -7.20 -25.06
CA VAL A 394 15.74 -7.26 -23.62
C VAL A 394 14.66 -8.09 -22.91
N MET A 395 15.07 -8.83 -21.91
CA MET A 395 14.15 -9.54 -21.01
C MET A 395 13.33 -8.51 -20.25
N GLU A 396 12.10 -8.85 -19.89
CA GLU A 396 11.15 -7.88 -19.34
C GLU A 396 10.66 -8.29 -17.95
N TRP A 397 10.70 -7.34 -17.03
CA TRP A 397 10.05 -7.49 -15.74
C TRP A 397 8.56 -7.72 -15.89
N THR A 398 8.04 -8.70 -15.14
CA THR A 398 6.63 -8.80 -14.81
C THR A 398 6.37 -8.34 -13.36
N LEU A 399 5.11 -8.17 -13.01
CA LEU A 399 4.70 -7.74 -11.67
C LEU A 399 4.90 -8.83 -10.61
N ASP A 400 5.02 -10.08 -11.06
CA ASP A 400 4.97 -11.27 -10.23
C ASP A 400 6.29 -11.55 -9.50
N GLY A 401 6.15 -12.03 -8.25
CA GLY A 401 7.19 -12.82 -7.62
C GLY A 401 7.30 -14.16 -8.35
N TYR A 402 8.52 -14.64 -8.56
CA TYR A 402 8.72 -15.94 -9.17
C TYR A 402 8.45 -17.07 -8.16
N GLY A 403 7.58 -18.01 -8.57
CA GLY A 403 7.31 -19.25 -7.83
C GLY A 403 7.40 -20.45 -8.79
N ALA A 404 8.39 -21.32 -8.57
CA ALA A 404 8.58 -22.51 -9.43
C ALA A 404 7.34 -23.43 -9.43
N ASP A 405 6.64 -23.52 -8.31
CA ASP A 405 5.45 -24.35 -8.15
C ASP A 405 4.13 -23.57 -8.26
N PHE A 406 4.17 -22.28 -8.59
CA PHE A 406 2.97 -21.45 -8.61
C PHE A 406 1.91 -21.97 -9.60
N TYR A 407 2.31 -22.41 -10.78
CA TYR A 407 1.38 -22.96 -11.79
C TYR A 407 0.64 -24.21 -11.31
N LYS A 408 1.25 -25.03 -10.45
CA LYS A 408 0.60 -26.19 -9.83
C LYS A 408 -0.60 -25.79 -8.97
N THR A 409 -0.55 -24.61 -8.35
CA THR A 409 -1.67 -24.10 -7.52
C THR A 409 -2.88 -23.70 -8.34
N LEU A 410 -2.70 -23.51 -9.65
CA LEU A 410 -3.73 -23.07 -10.60
C LEU A 410 -4.23 -24.18 -11.53
N GLU A 411 -3.66 -25.39 -11.44
CA GLU A 411 -3.88 -26.48 -12.40
C GLU A 411 -5.35 -26.87 -12.63
N ASN A 412 -6.18 -26.84 -11.60
CA ASN A 412 -7.54 -27.35 -11.66
C ASN A 412 -8.62 -26.24 -11.62
N ILE A 413 -8.23 -24.99 -11.85
CA ILE A 413 -9.14 -23.84 -11.88
C ILE A 413 -8.91 -23.01 -13.13
N THR A 414 -9.91 -22.21 -13.51
CA THR A 414 -9.68 -21.09 -14.42
C THR A 414 -9.27 -19.89 -13.55
N ALA A 415 -8.00 -19.52 -13.59
CA ALA A 415 -7.49 -18.41 -12.81
C ALA A 415 -7.90 -17.08 -13.46
N GLU A 416 -8.61 -16.22 -12.74
CA GLU A 416 -9.01 -14.89 -13.22
C GLU A 416 -7.95 -13.84 -12.81
N ASN A 417 -7.35 -13.16 -13.80
CA ASN A 417 -6.34 -12.13 -13.62
C ASN A 417 -5.28 -12.51 -12.56
N PRO A 418 -4.61 -13.66 -12.67
CA PRO A 418 -3.72 -14.15 -11.63
C PRO A 418 -2.51 -13.23 -11.47
N TRP A 419 -2.11 -13.04 -10.22
CA TRP A 419 -0.92 -12.32 -9.82
C TRP A 419 -0.27 -12.99 -8.61
N ASN A 420 0.93 -13.52 -8.77
CA ASN A 420 1.75 -14.04 -7.69
C ASN A 420 2.46 -12.89 -6.97
N LYS A 421 1.84 -12.34 -5.92
CA LYS A 421 2.43 -11.21 -5.19
C LYS A 421 3.76 -11.58 -4.55
N ALA A 422 4.80 -10.80 -4.85
CA ALA A 422 6.10 -10.96 -4.24
C ALA A 422 6.03 -10.63 -2.73
N SER A 423 6.68 -11.46 -1.91
CA SER A 423 6.84 -11.25 -0.47
C SER A 423 8.29 -11.00 -0.05
N THR A 424 9.23 -11.17 -0.98
CA THR A 424 10.68 -11.03 -0.80
C THR A 424 11.29 -10.25 -1.96
N PRO A 425 12.47 -9.64 -1.80
CA PRO A 425 13.17 -8.92 -2.87
C PRO A 425 13.54 -9.81 -4.07
N TYR A 426 13.72 -11.09 -3.84
CA TYR A 426 14.06 -12.09 -4.84
C TYR A 426 13.43 -13.45 -4.51
N PRO A 427 13.09 -14.29 -5.54
CA PRO A 427 13.11 -13.93 -6.96
C PRO A 427 11.82 -13.27 -7.44
N HIS A 428 11.96 -12.38 -8.43
CA HIS A 428 10.85 -11.89 -9.26
C HIS A 428 10.87 -12.55 -10.63
N SER A 429 9.74 -12.57 -11.34
CA SER A 429 9.62 -13.18 -12.66
C SER A 429 10.01 -12.20 -13.77
N ALA A 430 10.79 -12.68 -14.73
CA ALA A 430 11.12 -11.98 -15.97
C ALA A 430 10.91 -12.90 -17.18
N ARG A 431 10.59 -12.30 -18.35
CA ARG A 431 10.11 -13.01 -19.53
C ARG A 431 10.77 -12.50 -20.81
N GLY A 432 10.73 -13.29 -21.89
CA GLY A 432 11.04 -12.88 -23.25
C GLY A 432 12.42 -13.26 -23.75
N GLY A 433 13.36 -13.60 -22.87
CA GLY A 433 14.77 -13.75 -23.26
C GLY A 433 15.41 -12.41 -23.64
N ALA A 434 16.66 -12.42 -24.11
CA ALA A 434 17.41 -11.20 -24.38
C ALA A 434 18.35 -11.32 -25.59
N TRP A 435 19.06 -10.24 -25.89
CA TRP A 435 20.05 -10.13 -26.96
C TRP A 435 21.29 -11.04 -26.77
N GLY A 436 21.45 -11.63 -25.61
CA GLY A 436 22.57 -12.53 -25.34
C GLY A 436 23.52 -12.00 -24.29
N SER A 437 23.09 -11.46 -23.18
CA SER A 437 23.97 -11.02 -22.10
C SER A 437 23.68 -11.78 -20.83
N GLY A 438 24.61 -12.52 -20.42
CA GLY A 438 24.66 -13.20 -19.14
C GLY A 438 26.06 -13.76 -18.97
N PRO A 439 26.40 -14.38 -17.86
CA PRO A 439 27.73 -14.95 -17.66
C PRO A 439 28.20 -15.88 -18.77
N ASN A 440 27.28 -16.38 -19.61
CA ASN A 440 27.54 -17.25 -20.75
C ASN A 440 26.62 -17.00 -21.96
N ASP A 441 26.13 -15.80 -22.17
CA ASP A 441 25.12 -15.46 -23.18
C ASP A 441 23.84 -16.30 -23.12
N GLU A 442 23.54 -16.82 -21.93
CA GLU A 442 22.49 -17.82 -21.71
C GLU A 442 21.12 -17.32 -22.14
N PHE A 443 20.75 -16.08 -21.78
CA PHE A 443 19.42 -15.56 -22.05
C PHE A 443 19.14 -15.20 -23.52
N GLY A 444 20.18 -15.19 -24.36
CA GLY A 444 20.08 -15.05 -25.80
C GLY A 444 19.86 -16.36 -26.55
N ASN A 445 19.83 -17.51 -25.88
CA ASN A 445 19.54 -18.78 -26.52
C ASN A 445 18.05 -18.92 -26.85
N PRO A 446 17.69 -19.52 -28.01
CA PRO A 446 16.29 -19.67 -28.42
C PRO A 446 15.35 -20.27 -27.39
N GLU A 447 15.85 -21.11 -26.48
CA GLU A 447 15.06 -21.72 -25.42
C GLU A 447 14.52 -20.72 -24.40
N TYR A 448 15.17 -19.60 -24.16
CA TYR A 448 14.70 -18.53 -23.28
C TYR A 448 13.74 -17.56 -23.97
N LEU A 449 13.71 -17.56 -25.30
CA LEU A 449 12.87 -16.67 -26.11
C LEU A 449 11.47 -17.25 -26.37
N ARG A 450 11.18 -18.50 -25.95
CA ARG A 450 9.87 -19.15 -26.10
C ARG A 450 8.78 -18.39 -25.34
N SER A 451 7.55 -18.39 -25.84
CA SER A 451 6.43 -17.70 -25.22
C SER A 451 6.20 -18.12 -23.75
N GLY A 452 6.44 -19.41 -23.42
CA GLY A 452 6.26 -19.96 -22.09
C GLY A 452 7.51 -19.93 -21.20
N ALA A 453 8.68 -19.53 -21.71
CA ALA A 453 9.92 -19.51 -20.94
C ALA A 453 9.88 -18.49 -19.78
N ARG A 454 10.41 -18.89 -18.63
CA ARG A 454 10.42 -18.11 -17.38
C ARG A 454 11.84 -17.96 -16.84
N VAL A 455 12.13 -16.80 -16.26
CA VAL A 455 13.41 -16.56 -15.58
C VAL A 455 13.16 -15.98 -14.20
N ALA A 456 13.84 -16.56 -13.21
CA ALA A 456 13.86 -16.06 -11.84
C ALA A 456 14.97 -15.04 -11.64
N SER A 457 14.66 -13.88 -11.12
CA SER A 457 15.67 -12.89 -10.79
C SER A 457 16.58 -13.37 -9.65
N ASN A 458 17.80 -12.83 -9.59
CA ASN A 458 18.81 -13.27 -8.63
C ASN A 458 19.57 -12.08 -8.02
N LYS A 459 20.00 -12.24 -6.77
CA LYS A 459 20.86 -11.24 -6.08
C LYS A 459 22.16 -10.94 -6.84
N SER A 460 22.68 -11.90 -7.62
CA SER A 460 23.89 -11.71 -8.43
C SER A 460 23.74 -10.63 -9.50
N TRP A 461 22.50 -10.26 -9.90
CA TRP A 461 22.25 -9.21 -10.90
C TRP A 461 22.65 -7.81 -10.44
N LYS A 462 23.00 -7.63 -9.16
CA LYS A 462 23.62 -6.42 -8.62
C LYS A 462 24.88 -6.70 -7.76
N GLN A 463 25.61 -7.72 -8.11
CA GLN A 463 26.80 -8.12 -7.36
C GLN A 463 27.91 -7.04 -7.40
N GLN A 464 28.09 -6.42 -8.55
CA GLN A 464 29.12 -5.40 -8.79
C GLN A 464 28.70 -3.98 -8.39
N ASP A 465 27.49 -3.78 -7.85
CA ASP A 465 27.08 -2.47 -7.33
C ASP A 465 28.01 -2.04 -6.19
N PRO A 466 28.72 -0.92 -6.35
CA PRO A 466 29.70 -0.45 -5.35
C PRO A 466 29.05 0.21 -4.13
N GLN A 467 27.74 0.45 -4.14
CA GLN A 467 27.05 1.10 -3.03
C GLN A 467 26.85 0.18 -1.83
N LEU A 468 26.88 0.74 -0.62
CA LEU A 468 26.49 0.06 0.61
C LEU A 468 25.55 0.99 1.43
N PRO A 469 24.29 0.64 1.64
CA PRO A 469 23.61 -0.55 1.06
C PRO A 469 23.50 -0.45 -0.48
N LYS A 470 23.36 -1.62 -1.14
CA LYS A 470 23.23 -1.69 -2.60
C LYS A 470 22.00 -0.92 -3.09
N SER A 471 22.08 -0.37 -4.30
CA SER A 471 21.01 0.42 -4.90
C SER A 471 19.68 -0.34 -4.93
N ILE A 472 18.59 0.35 -4.56
CA ILE A 472 17.22 -0.15 -4.76
C ILE A 472 16.69 0.15 -6.18
N TRP A 473 17.47 0.87 -7.00
CA TRP A 473 17.05 1.37 -8.31
C TRP A 473 17.67 0.65 -9.48
N PHE A 474 18.91 0.14 -9.32
CA PHE A 474 19.70 -0.37 -10.43
C PHE A 474 20.24 -1.78 -10.15
N LEU A 475 20.38 -2.54 -11.24
CA LEU A 475 20.99 -3.87 -11.30
C LEU A 475 22.20 -3.78 -12.22
N THR A 476 23.38 -3.57 -11.68
CA THR A 476 24.62 -3.32 -12.43
C THR A 476 25.04 -4.46 -13.34
N ASP A 477 24.60 -5.69 -13.01
CA ASP A 477 24.97 -6.92 -13.73
C ASP A 477 23.84 -7.46 -14.63
N ALA A 478 22.72 -6.74 -14.76
CA ALA A 478 21.57 -7.17 -15.54
C ALA A 478 21.35 -6.27 -16.79
N GLN A 479 22.38 -6.17 -17.65
CA GLN A 479 22.33 -5.37 -18.88
C GLN A 479 21.35 -5.94 -19.94
N PHE A 480 20.79 -7.10 -19.68
CA PHE A 480 19.83 -7.80 -20.53
C PHE A 480 18.37 -7.54 -20.13
N LEU A 481 18.10 -6.74 -19.12
CA LEU A 481 16.80 -6.65 -18.44
C LEU A 481 16.22 -5.26 -18.52
N GLY A 482 15.05 -5.16 -19.11
CA GLY A 482 14.20 -3.97 -19.19
C GLY A 482 12.77 -4.25 -18.75
N PHE A 483 11.79 -3.57 -19.35
CA PHE A 483 10.37 -3.79 -19.07
C PHE A 483 9.49 -3.08 -20.11
N ARG A 484 8.21 -3.46 -20.14
CA ARG A 484 7.14 -2.72 -20.82
C ARG A 484 6.00 -2.40 -19.87
N VAL A 485 5.12 -1.49 -20.26
CA VAL A 485 3.99 -1.08 -19.43
C VAL A 485 2.66 -1.64 -19.94
N VAL A 486 1.70 -1.80 -19.03
CA VAL A 486 0.29 -2.06 -19.35
C VAL A 486 -0.61 -0.98 -18.75
N ARG A 487 -1.73 -0.73 -19.44
CA ARG A 487 -2.84 0.10 -18.99
C ARG A 487 -4.09 -0.76 -18.96
N PRO A 488 -4.57 -1.23 -17.79
CA PRO A 488 -5.85 -1.92 -17.68
C PRO A 488 -7.01 -1.04 -18.15
N LEU A 489 -8.01 -1.63 -18.82
CA LEU A 489 -9.22 -0.92 -19.20
C LEU A 489 -10.00 -0.45 -17.97
N LYS A 490 -10.11 -1.32 -16.96
CA LYS A 490 -10.70 -0.99 -15.66
C LYS A 490 -9.65 -0.37 -14.75
N VAL A 491 -9.87 0.87 -14.34
CA VAL A 491 -8.98 1.54 -13.38
C VAL A 491 -9.12 0.88 -12.00
N PRO A 492 -8.01 0.42 -11.39
CA PRO A 492 -8.03 -0.20 -10.07
C PRO A 492 -8.35 0.81 -8.95
N SER A 493 -8.74 0.31 -7.78
CA SER A 493 -8.90 1.14 -6.57
C SER A 493 -7.57 1.76 -6.11
N PRO A 494 -7.58 2.82 -5.29
CA PRO A 494 -6.35 3.42 -4.76
C PRO A 494 -5.45 2.41 -4.03
N GLU A 495 -6.03 1.49 -3.26
CA GLU A 495 -5.32 0.44 -2.56
C GLU A 495 -4.65 -0.55 -3.52
N GLU A 496 -5.34 -0.94 -4.59
CA GLU A 496 -4.76 -1.80 -5.63
C GLU A 496 -3.66 -1.07 -6.39
N MET A 497 -3.87 0.19 -6.80
CA MET A 497 -2.84 1.02 -7.45
C MET A 497 -1.57 1.11 -6.59
N LYS A 498 -1.72 1.42 -5.30
CA LYS A 498 -0.61 1.41 -4.34
C LYS A 498 0.10 0.06 -4.31
N ASN A 499 -0.65 -1.04 -4.25
CA ASN A 499 -0.09 -2.39 -4.19
C ASN A 499 0.70 -2.73 -5.46
N TYR A 500 0.21 -2.36 -6.64
CA TYR A 500 0.92 -2.55 -7.90
C TYR A 500 2.25 -1.77 -7.94
N TRP A 501 2.23 -0.49 -7.56
CA TRP A 501 3.42 0.36 -7.61
C TRP A 501 4.46 0.09 -6.51
N ASN A 502 4.09 -0.65 -5.48
CA ASN A 502 4.95 -1.00 -4.34
C ASN A 502 5.14 -2.51 -4.13
N SER A 503 4.88 -3.31 -5.17
CA SER A 503 5.06 -4.77 -5.13
C SER A 503 6.54 -5.19 -5.13
N GLY A 504 7.44 -4.36 -5.67
CA GLY A 504 8.87 -4.59 -5.67
C GLY A 504 9.47 -4.29 -4.30
N VAL A 505 9.63 -5.32 -3.47
CA VAL A 505 10.26 -5.17 -2.14
C VAL A 505 11.78 -5.21 -2.32
N GLU A 506 12.45 -4.05 -2.29
CA GLU A 506 13.92 -3.95 -2.42
C GLU A 506 14.63 -3.74 -1.08
N ARG A 507 13.92 -3.86 0.04
CA ARG A 507 14.53 -3.76 1.38
C ARG A 507 14.99 -5.13 1.82
N GLU A 508 16.30 -5.24 2.04
CA GLU A 508 16.92 -6.37 2.75
C GLU A 508 16.71 -6.22 4.26
#